data_bfbde25587e59cd481dde0673379c078
#
_entry.id   bfbde25587e59cd481dde0673379c078
#
_cell.length_a   1.000
_cell.length_b   1.000
_cell.length_c   1.000
_cell.angle_alpha   90.00
_cell.angle_beta   90.00
_cell.angle_gamma   90.00
#
_symmetry.space_group_name_H-M   'P 1'
#
loop_
_entity.id
_entity.type
_entity.pdbx_description
1 polymer ?
#
loop_
_entity_poly.entity_id
_entity_poly.type
_entity_poly.pdbx_seq_one_letter_code
_entity_poly.pdbx_strand_id
1 'polypeptide(L)'
;MSASKKTSKGGSDEFKYVDNSTYSKVKCEHFTVEGYSRAPIMTFWRVPEYKLGFDLGWQPWEFMGMPRWFLSHAHMDHVLALPAYVARRRMMQMEPPTIYAPEQKVADLRQFLAAFCRLEQSVLPCDIVGVRPGDEFPLSRELVFTVHKTYHSVPSVGYIIWERRKKLKAEYLGLTGEQIRDLSLAGVEITYELRFPRLAFLGDSSPRGLDENPDMFRADVLIAEMTHLSSQRNEPFQLHGHMRVEDYVERRDKFQNQKIIASHFSARYTQREIADRVREKIPDMLDGRLVLV
;
A
#
# COMPACT_ATOMS: atom_id res chain seq x y z
N MET A 1 59.84 11.74 36.43
CA MET A 1 59.62 11.32 35.03
C MET A 1 58.31 10.55 34.99
N SER A 2 57.27 11.25 34.53
CA SER A 2 55.89 10.77 34.50
C SER A 2 55.60 10.10 33.13
N ALA A 3 55.19 8.84 33.15
CA ALA A 3 54.77 8.12 31.96
C ALA A 3 53.25 8.19 31.82
N SER A 4 52.79 8.91 30.82
CA SER A 4 51.37 9.04 30.46
C SER A 4 50.87 7.74 29.81
N LYS A 5 49.90 7.08 30.42
CA LYS A 5 49.13 5.99 29.81
C LYS A 5 48.08 6.57 28.87
N LYS A 6 48.22 6.36 27.58
CA LYS A 6 47.15 6.53 26.60
C LYS A 6 46.17 5.37 26.74
N THR A 7 44.96 5.66 27.20
CA THR A 7 43.82 4.76 27.13
C THR A 7 43.21 4.85 25.75
N SER A 8 43.32 3.77 24.99
CA SER A 8 42.54 3.54 23.74
C SER A 8 41.07 3.33 24.11
N LYS A 9 40.19 4.25 23.72
CA LYS A 9 38.74 4.04 23.71
C LYS A 9 38.43 3.07 22.57
N GLY A 10 38.19 1.83 22.90
CA GLY A 10 37.50 0.87 22.02
C GLY A 10 36.07 1.37 21.80
N GLY A 11 35.74 1.71 20.56
CA GLY A 11 34.36 1.93 20.17
C GLY A 11 33.60 0.61 20.28
N SER A 12 32.67 0.55 21.19
CA SER A 12 31.64 -0.50 21.20
C SER A 12 30.76 -0.24 19.97
N ASP A 13 30.87 -1.08 18.95
CA ASP A 13 29.82 -1.23 17.95
C ASP A 13 28.58 -1.69 18.71
N GLU A 14 27.76 -0.75 19.14
CA GLU A 14 26.40 -1.04 19.59
C GLU A 14 25.67 -1.68 18.39
N PHE A 15 25.46 -2.98 18.49
CA PHE A 15 24.39 -3.65 17.76
C PHE A 15 23.10 -2.93 18.16
N LYS A 16 22.72 -1.92 17.39
CA LYS A 16 21.39 -1.36 17.49
C LYS A 16 20.44 -2.48 17.11
N TYR A 17 19.77 -3.04 18.11
CA TYR A 17 18.52 -3.75 17.88
C TYR A 17 17.75 -2.99 16.82
N VAL A 18 17.25 -3.69 15.80
CA VAL A 18 16.36 -3.08 14.79
C VAL A 18 15.22 -2.48 15.60
N ASP A 19 15.31 -1.19 15.82
CA ASP A 19 14.26 -0.43 16.49
C ASP A 19 12.99 -0.67 15.68
N ASN A 20 11.88 -1.02 16.35
CA ASN A 20 10.58 -1.27 15.72
C ASN A 20 10.03 -0.04 14.96
N SER A 21 10.77 1.06 14.87
CA SER A 21 10.50 2.27 14.12
C SER A 21 11.07 2.28 12.68
N THR A 22 11.51 1.15 12.13
CA THR A 22 12.16 1.06 10.81
C THR A 22 11.16 1.11 9.65
N TYR A 23 10.16 1.93 9.73
CA TYR A 23 9.27 2.23 8.61
C TYR A 23 9.03 3.73 8.48
N SER A 24 8.75 4.16 7.27
CA SER A 24 8.49 5.57 6.95
C SER A 24 7.08 5.96 7.33
N LYS A 25 6.90 7.24 7.69
CA LYS A 25 5.61 7.88 7.95
C LYS A 25 5.45 9.08 7.03
N VAL A 26 4.53 9.00 6.10
CA VAL A 26 4.21 10.06 5.15
C VAL A 26 2.88 10.67 5.53
N LYS A 27 2.91 11.89 6.06
CA LYS A 27 1.69 12.65 6.37
C LYS A 27 1.08 13.21 5.08
N CYS A 28 -0.21 12.98 4.91
CA CYS A 28 -1.04 13.51 3.85
C CYS A 28 -2.11 14.43 4.46
N GLU A 29 -2.92 15.09 3.63
CA GLU A 29 -3.91 16.06 4.13
C GLU A 29 -4.94 15.43 5.09
N HIS A 30 -5.40 14.20 4.77
CA HIS A 30 -6.51 13.56 5.49
C HIS A 30 -6.12 12.30 6.26
N PHE A 31 -4.94 11.75 6.02
CA PHE A 31 -4.49 10.50 6.63
C PHE A 31 -2.95 10.39 6.58
N THR A 32 -2.44 9.38 7.25
CA THR A 32 -1.01 9.06 7.26
C THR A 32 -0.80 7.70 6.59
N VAL A 33 0.19 7.61 5.71
CA VAL A 33 0.68 6.35 5.16
C VAL A 33 1.93 5.95 5.93
N GLU A 34 1.91 4.77 6.54
CA GLU A 34 3.04 4.24 7.29
C GLU A 34 3.45 2.89 6.70
N GLY A 35 4.73 2.68 6.47
CA GLY A 35 5.18 1.40 5.94
C GLY A 35 6.60 1.42 5.39
N TYR A 36 6.94 0.32 4.76
CA TYR A 36 8.24 0.07 4.15
C TYR A 36 8.07 -0.87 2.96
N SER A 37 8.90 -0.67 1.94
CA SER A 37 8.94 -1.60 0.81
C SER A 37 10.31 -1.61 0.17
N ARG A 38 10.88 -2.80 0.05
CA ARG A 38 12.20 -3.03 -0.55
C ARG A 38 12.25 -4.39 -1.24
N ALA A 39 12.44 -4.40 -2.55
CA ALA A 39 12.52 -5.62 -3.34
C ALA A 39 13.85 -6.36 -3.15
N PRO A 40 13.89 -7.69 -2.98
CA PRO A 40 12.82 -8.63 -2.64
C PRO A 40 12.76 -8.93 -1.13
N ILE A 41 12.92 -7.91 -0.27
CA ILE A 41 13.09 -8.09 1.18
C ILE A 41 11.74 -8.16 1.87
N MET A 42 10.96 -7.07 1.83
CA MET A 42 9.64 -6.98 2.45
C MET A 42 8.85 -5.78 1.95
N THR A 43 7.53 -5.92 1.92
CA THR A 43 6.57 -4.85 1.62
C THR A 43 5.42 -4.92 2.60
N PHE A 44 5.14 -3.81 3.28
CA PHE A 44 3.98 -3.66 4.17
C PHE A 44 3.65 -2.19 4.34
N TRP A 45 2.36 -1.86 4.30
CA TRP A 45 1.85 -0.50 4.48
C TRP A 45 0.61 -0.51 5.35
N ARG A 46 0.35 0.57 6.08
CA ARG A 46 -0.94 0.81 6.72
C ARG A 46 -1.40 2.24 6.57
N VAL A 47 -2.70 2.43 6.69
CA VAL A 47 -3.36 3.72 6.86
C VAL A 47 -4.20 3.63 8.13
N PRO A 48 -3.68 4.10 9.27
CA PRO A 48 -4.33 3.96 10.57
C PRO A 48 -5.74 4.54 10.62
N GLU A 49 -5.95 5.70 9.98
CA GLU A 49 -7.23 6.42 9.94
C GLU A 49 -8.33 5.61 9.23
N TYR A 50 -7.94 4.83 8.22
CA TYR A 50 -8.86 3.95 7.48
C TYR A 50 -8.91 2.53 8.03
N LYS A 51 -8.06 2.20 9.03
CA LYS A 51 -7.95 0.86 9.64
C LYS A 51 -7.71 -0.23 8.59
N LEU A 52 -6.81 0.01 7.67
CA LEU A 52 -6.43 -0.92 6.61
C LEU A 52 -4.92 -0.97 6.38
N GLY A 53 -4.45 -2.08 5.83
CA GLY A 53 -3.08 -2.27 5.40
C GLY A 53 -2.98 -2.87 4.01
N PHE A 54 -1.81 -2.70 3.38
CA PHE A 54 -1.47 -3.30 2.09
C PHE A 54 -0.22 -4.13 2.22
N ASP A 55 -0.27 -5.33 1.69
CA ASP A 55 0.74 -6.37 1.72
C ASP A 55 1.25 -6.72 3.14
N LEU A 56 1.65 -7.94 3.33
CA LEU A 56 2.05 -8.53 4.60
C LEU A 56 3.41 -9.26 4.47
N GLY A 57 4.39 -8.62 3.79
CA GLY A 57 5.76 -9.15 3.71
C GLY A 57 6.47 -9.13 5.06
N TRP A 58 6.11 -8.17 5.90
CA TRP A 58 6.49 -8.06 7.31
C TRP A 58 5.33 -7.48 8.12
N GLN A 59 5.45 -7.53 9.45
CA GLN A 59 4.39 -7.03 10.32
C GLN A 59 4.99 -6.45 11.61
N PRO A 60 5.19 -5.12 11.70
CA PRO A 60 5.51 -4.44 12.94
C PRO A 60 4.41 -4.62 13.98
N TRP A 61 4.79 -4.66 15.26
CA TRP A 61 3.82 -4.84 16.35
C TRP A 61 2.72 -3.78 16.36
N GLU A 62 3.07 -2.54 16.02
CA GLU A 62 2.16 -1.39 15.97
C GLU A 62 1.07 -1.54 14.89
N PHE A 63 1.26 -2.47 13.93
CA PHE A 63 0.30 -2.69 12.84
C PHE A 63 -0.81 -3.68 13.19
N MET A 64 -0.77 -4.29 14.41
CA MET A 64 -1.76 -5.28 14.84
C MET A 64 -3.20 -4.76 14.83
N GLY A 65 -3.41 -3.44 14.97
CA GLY A 65 -4.73 -2.82 14.95
C GLY A 65 -5.46 -2.81 13.59
N MET A 66 -4.83 -3.28 12.50
CA MET A 66 -5.43 -3.27 11.16
C MET A 66 -6.30 -4.50 10.93
N PRO A 67 -7.65 -4.39 10.92
CA PRO A 67 -8.51 -5.55 10.74
C PRO A 67 -8.60 -6.04 9.29
N ARG A 68 -8.19 -5.21 8.32
CA ARG A 68 -8.29 -5.50 6.88
C ARG A 68 -6.95 -5.31 6.21
N TRP A 69 -6.59 -6.29 5.35
CA TRP A 69 -5.38 -6.24 4.55
C TRP A 69 -5.70 -6.53 3.09
N PHE A 70 -5.00 -5.84 2.20
CA PHE A 70 -5.16 -5.89 0.77
C PHE A 70 -3.84 -6.38 0.16
N LEU A 71 -3.80 -7.64 -0.24
CA LEU A 71 -2.62 -8.23 -0.87
C LEU A 71 -2.64 -7.93 -2.36
N SER A 72 -1.57 -7.31 -2.85
CA SER A 72 -1.41 -7.05 -4.28
C SER A 72 -1.17 -8.33 -5.06
N HIS A 73 -0.31 -9.21 -4.56
CA HIS A 73 0.04 -10.50 -5.13
C HIS A 73 0.67 -11.41 -4.05
N ALA A 74 1.17 -12.60 -4.44
CA ALA A 74 1.62 -13.60 -3.47
C ALA A 74 3.13 -13.93 -3.57
N HIS A 75 4.00 -12.98 -3.92
CA HIS A 75 5.43 -13.13 -3.69
C HIS A 75 5.75 -13.07 -2.19
N MET A 76 6.86 -13.70 -1.79
CA MET A 76 7.21 -13.86 -0.38
C MET A 76 7.35 -12.54 0.36
N ASP A 77 7.95 -11.57 -0.26
CA ASP A 77 8.15 -10.22 0.29
C ASP A 77 6.85 -9.39 0.41
N HIS A 78 5.71 -9.95 -0.02
CA HIS A 78 4.37 -9.36 0.12
C HIS A 78 3.42 -10.16 1.03
N VAL A 79 3.72 -11.44 1.36
CA VAL A 79 2.77 -12.30 2.11
C VAL A 79 3.39 -13.08 3.26
N LEU A 80 4.72 -13.11 3.41
CA LEU A 80 5.40 -14.02 4.33
C LEU A 80 4.96 -13.86 5.78
N ALA A 81 4.60 -12.66 6.22
CA ALA A 81 4.17 -12.39 7.58
C ALA A 81 2.69 -12.74 7.86
N LEU A 82 1.90 -13.15 6.87
CA LEU A 82 0.47 -13.44 7.04
C LEU A 82 0.19 -14.44 8.18
N PRO A 83 0.85 -15.60 8.28
CA PRO A 83 0.60 -16.53 9.38
C PRO A 83 0.94 -15.93 10.75
N ALA A 84 2.07 -15.24 10.86
CA ALA A 84 2.50 -14.58 12.09
C ALA A 84 1.52 -13.49 12.52
N TYR A 85 0.99 -12.72 11.57
CA TYR A 85 -0.03 -11.71 11.83
C TYR A 85 -1.30 -12.33 12.41
N VAL A 86 -1.82 -13.38 11.77
CA VAL A 86 -3.05 -14.06 12.23
C VAL A 86 -2.84 -14.70 13.59
N ALA A 87 -1.69 -15.38 13.81
CA ALA A 87 -1.35 -16.00 15.09
C ALA A 87 -1.31 -14.98 16.23
N ARG A 88 -0.66 -13.84 16.00
CA ARG A 88 -0.56 -12.75 17.00
C ARG A 88 -1.92 -12.14 17.32
N ARG A 89 -2.78 -11.89 16.32
CA ARG A 89 -4.15 -11.39 16.54
C ARG A 89 -4.94 -12.37 17.41
N ARG A 90 -4.88 -13.68 17.12
CA ARG A 90 -5.52 -14.70 17.94
C ARG A 90 -4.98 -14.68 19.37
N MET A 91 -3.65 -14.63 19.56
CA MET A 91 -3.03 -14.57 20.88
C MET A 91 -3.49 -13.35 21.68
N MET A 92 -3.71 -12.22 21.01
CA MET A 92 -4.22 -10.97 21.60
C MET A 92 -5.75 -10.97 21.75
N GLN A 93 -6.45 -12.05 21.43
CA GLN A 93 -7.92 -12.15 21.45
C GLN A 93 -8.61 -11.09 20.59
N MET A 94 -7.97 -10.68 19.49
CA MET A 94 -8.56 -9.76 18.52
C MET A 94 -9.40 -10.53 17.50
N GLU A 95 -10.41 -9.86 16.93
CA GLU A 95 -11.22 -10.44 15.85
C GLU A 95 -10.35 -10.93 14.69
N PRO A 96 -10.73 -12.05 14.03
CA PRO A 96 -10.06 -12.53 12.83
C PRO A 96 -9.93 -11.43 11.78
N PRO A 97 -8.79 -11.31 11.11
CA PRO A 97 -8.62 -10.32 10.06
C PRO A 97 -9.30 -10.77 8.77
N THR A 98 -9.72 -9.78 7.96
CA THR A 98 -10.12 -10.02 6.57
C THR A 98 -8.96 -9.69 5.65
N ILE A 99 -8.59 -10.63 4.78
CA ILE A 99 -7.52 -10.52 3.81
C ILE A 99 -8.12 -10.55 2.41
N TYR A 100 -8.05 -9.44 1.69
CA TYR A 100 -8.42 -9.37 0.28
C TYR A 100 -7.19 -9.76 -0.56
N ALA A 101 -7.34 -10.69 -1.50
CA ALA A 101 -6.23 -11.17 -2.32
C ALA A 101 -6.72 -11.53 -3.73
N PRO A 102 -5.83 -11.52 -4.74
CA PRO A 102 -6.18 -12.01 -6.07
C PRO A 102 -6.84 -13.37 -5.97
N GLU A 103 -8.03 -13.52 -6.56
CA GLU A 103 -8.85 -14.73 -6.43
C GLU A 103 -8.08 -16.01 -6.77
N GLN A 104 -7.22 -15.96 -7.81
CA GLN A 104 -6.39 -17.07 -8.23
C GLN A 104 -5.40 -17.55 -7.16
N LYS A 105 -5.15 -16.75 -6.11
CA LYS A 105 -4.23 -17.05 -5.02
C LYS A 105 -4.91 -17.43 -3.71
N VAL A 106 -6.21 -17.36 -3.62
CA VAL A 106 -6.96 -17.66 -2.38
C VAL A 106 -6.72 -19.10 -1.90
N ALA A 107 -6.75 -20.08 -2.81
CA ALA A 107 -6.53 -21.48 -2.46
C ALA A 107 -5.10 -21.71 -1.92
N ASP A 108 -4.09 -21.12 -2.59
CA ASP A 108 -2.69 -21.22 -2.19
C ASP A 108 -2.46 -20.57 -0.81
N LEU A 109 -3.04 -19.39 -0.56
CA LEU A 109 -2.95 -18.70 0.74
C LEU A 109 -3.63 -19.48 1.87
N ARG A 110 -4.76 -20.13 1.61
CA ARG A 110 -5.41 -21.02 2.59
C ARG A 110 -4.54 -22.23 2.91
N GLN A 111 -3.89 -22.84 1.90
CA GLN A 111 -2.96 -23.94 2.12
C GLN A 111 -1.72 -23.48 2.90
N PHE A 112 -1.19 -22.31 2.62
CA PHE A 112 -0.10 -21.68 3.33
C PHE A 112 -0.43 -21.53 4.84
N LEU A 113 -1.59 -20.94 5.16
CA LEU A 113 -2.06 -20.86 6.56
C LEU A 113 -2.28 -22.24 7.18
N ALA A 114 -2.86 -23.18 6.46
CA ALA A 114 -3.10 -24.54 6.95
C ALA A 114 -1.79 -25.28 7.27
N ALA A 115 -0.70 -25.01 6.52
CA ALA A 115 0.62 -25.55 6.85
C ALA A 115 1.12 -25.03 8.20
N PHE A 116 0.98 -23.73 8.46
CA PHE A 116 1.34 -23.14 9.76
C PHE A 116 0.42 -23.60 10.89
N CYS A 117 -0.88 -23.78 10.65
CA CYS A 117 -1.78 -24.40 11.65
C CYS A 117 -1.27 -25.76 12.12
N ARG A 118 -0.75 -26.59 11.20
CA ARG A 118 -0.17 -27.92 11.57
C ARG A 118 1.14 -27.78 12.34
N LEU A 119 2.01 -26.84 11.96
CA LEU A 119 3.28 -26.60 12.64
C LEU A 119 3.06 -26.07 14.07
N GLU A 120 2.14 -25.13 14.26
CA GLU A 120 1.83 -24.56 15.57
C GLU A 120 0.84 -25.41 16.39
N GLN A 121 0.31 -26.50 15.83
CA GLN A 121 -0.77 -27.29 16.44
C GLN A 121 -1.95 -26.41 16.92
N SER A 122 -2.31 -25.42 16.13
CA SER A 122 -3.29 -24.41 16.48
C SER A 122 -4.15 -23.99 15.28
N VAL A 123 -5.21 -23.22 15.55
CA VAL A 123 -6.07 -22.63 14.51
C VAL A 123 -5.65 -21.20 14.25
N LEU A 124 -5.56 -20.81 12.99
CA LEU A 124 -5.28 -19.44 12.56
C LEU A 124 -6.54 -18.88 11.87
N PRO A 125 -7.49 -18.32 12.62
CA PRO A 125 -8.74 -17.81 12.06
C PRO A 125 -8.50 -16.58 11.22
N CYS A 126 -8.93 -16.62 9.95
CA CYS A 126 -8.73 -15.55 8.99
C CYS A 126 -9.75 -15.68 7.85
N ASP A 127 -10.37 -14.58 7.46
CA ASP A 127 -11.20 -14.54 6.27
C ASP A 127 -10.36 -14.13 5.07
N ILE A 128 -10.21 -15.03 4.11
CA ILE A 128 -9.54 -14.71 2.84
C ILE A 128 -10.62 -14.55 1.76
N VAL A 129 -10.75 -13.32 1.28
CA VAL A 129 -11.71 -12.90 0.25
C VAL A 129 -10.98 -12.75 -1.08
N GLY A 130 -11.38 -13.55 -2.07
CA GLY A 130 -10.88 -13.43 -3.43
C GLY A 130 -11.46 -12.20 -4.11
N VAL A 131 -10.60 -11.43 -4.78
CA VAL A 131 -11.00 -10.24 -5.54
C VAL A 131 -10.51 -10.29 -6.97
N ARG A 132 -11.24 -9.63 -7.86
CA ARG A 132 -10.96 -9.53 -9.30
C ARG A 132 -10.95 -8.07 -9.75
N PRO A 133 -10.19 -7.71 -10.78
CA PRO A 133 -10.32 -6.39 -11.39
C PRO A 133 -11.77 -6.07 -11.76
N GLY A 134 -12.23 -4.89 -11.36
CA GLY A 134 -13.61 -4.43 -11.52
C GLY A 134 -14.50 -4.61 -10.29
N ASP A 135 -14.08 -5.40 -9.31
CA ASP A 135 -14.83 -5.54 -8.06
C ASP A 135 -14.81 -4.24 -7.24
N GLU A 136 -15.91 -3.99 -6.54
CA GLU A 136 -16.07 -2.89 -5.59
C GLU A 136 -16.68 -3.40 -4.28
N PHE A 137 -16.13 -2.96 -3.16
CA PHE A 137 -16.60 -3.36 -1.83
C PHE A 137 -16.70 -2.14 -0.88
N PRO A 138 -17.73 -2.07 -0.04
CA PRO A 138 -17.82 -1.06 0.99
C PRO A 138 -16.85 -1.35 2.14
N LEU A 139 -16.12 -0.32 2.58
CA LEU A 139 -15.30 -0.34 3.80
C LEU A 139 -16.08 0.27 4.97
N SER A 140 -16.84 1.32 4.69
CA SER A 140 -17.69 2.03 5.63
C SER A 140 -18.84 2.72 4.88
N ARG A 141 -19.62 3.54 5.60
CA ARG A 141 -20.63 4.40 4.98
C ARG A 141 -20.02 5.36 3.95
N GLU A 142 -18.80 5.84 4.21
CA GLU A 142 -18.13 6.90 3.45
C GLU A 142 -16.98 6.40 2.60
N LEU A 143 -16.50 5.17 2.82
CA LEU A 143 -15.38 4.60 2.10
C LEU A 143 -15.76 3.34 1.35
N VAL A 144 -15.30 3.24 0.13
CA VAL A 144 -15.33 2.03 -0.69
C VAL A 144 -13.95 1.78 -1.28
N PHE A 145 -13.66 0.55 -1.66
CA PHE A 145 -12.48 0.27 -2.49
C PHE A 145 -12.87 -0.41 -3.79
N THR A 146 -12.09 -0.16 -4.81
CA THR A 146 -12.15 -0.82 -6.11
C THR A 146 -10.88 -1.57 -6.40
N VAL A 147 -11.00 -2.66 -7.15
CA VAL A 147 -9.90 -3.54 -7.53
C VAL A 147 -9.53 -3.30 -8.98
N HIS A 148 -8.25 -3.15 -9.24
CA HIS A 148 -7.72 -2.78 -10.54
C HIS A 148 -6.72 -3.81 -11.05
N LYS A 149 -6.68 -3.98 -12.37
CA LYS A 149 -5.73 -4.88 -13.00
C LYS A 149 -4.33 -4.28 -12.95
N THR A 150 -3.37 -5.10 -12.55
CA THR A 150 -1.93 -4.80 -12.63
C THR A 150 -1.22 -5.85 -13.49
N TYR A 151 0.04 -5.60 -13.82
CA TYR A 151 0.79 -6.40 -14.80
C TYR A 151 2.12 -6.83 -14.22
N HIS A 152 2.11 -7.99 -13.61
CA HIS A 152 3.26 -8.60 -12.95
C HIS A 152 3.46 -10.05 -13.40
N SER A 153 4.55 -10.70 -12.97
CA SER A 153 4.89 -12.09 -13.33
C SER A 153 3.94 -13.14 -12.76
N VAL A 154 3.17 -12.78 -11.73
CA VAL A 154 2.14 -13.60 -11.09
C VAL A 154 0.80 -12.85 -11.06
N PRO A 155 -0.34 -13.54 -10.83
CA PRO A 155 -1.63 -12.87 -10.65
C PRO A 155 -1.55 -11.75 -9.62
N SER A 156 -1.83 -10.52 -10.05
CA SER A 156 -1.70 -9.31 -9.24
C SER A 156 -2.86 -8.35 -9.47
N VAL A 157 -3.12 -7.52 -8.46
CA VAL A 157 -4.14 -6.46 -8.47
C VAL A 157 -3.63 -5.23 -7.73
N GLY A 158 -4.14 -4.07 -8.12
CA GLY A 158 -4.00 -2.82 -7.38
C GLY A 158 -5.34 -2.42 -6.76
N TYR A 159 -5.32 -1.43 -5.89
CA TYR A 159 -6.50 -0.98 -5.15
C TYR A 159 -6.61 0.54 -5.18
N ILE A 160 -7.84 1.06 -5.26
CA ILE A 160 -8.13 2.47 -5.02
C ILE A 160 -9.14 2.57 -3.90
N ILE A 161 -8.84 3.37 -2.89
CA ILE A 161 -9.76 3.72 -1.80
C ILE A 161 -10.45 5.02 -2.17
N TRP A 162 -11.76 4.99 -2.23
CA TRP A 162 -12.60 6.12 -2.57
C TRP A 162 -13.35 6.62 -1.35
N GLU A 163 -13.35 7.94 -1.17
CA GLU A 163 -14.34 8.59 -0.32
C GLU A 163 -15.57 8.92 -1.15
N ARG A 164 -16.73 8.51 -0.68
CA ARG A 164 -18.01 8.84 -1.29
C ARG A 164 -18.79 9.81 -0.41
N ARG A 165 -19.33 10.83 -1.02
CA ARG A 165 -20.19 11.83 -0.35
C ARG A 165 -21.51 11.94 -1.08
N LYS A 166 -22.61 11.91 -0.33
CA LYS A 166 -23.91 12.23 -0.90
C LYS A 166 -24.12 13.73 -0.86
N LYS A 167 -24.44 14.33 -1.98
CA LYS A 167 -24.87 15.75 -2.09
C LYS A 167 -26.30 15.83 -2.55
N LEU A 168 -27.04 16.82 -2.02
CA LEU A 168 -28.39 17.13 -2.46
C LEU A 168 -28.36 17.57 -3.94
N LYS A 169 -29.29 17.06 -4.74
CA LYS A 169 -29.44 17.49 -6.13
C LYS A 169 -29.85 18.96 -6.19
N ALA A 170 -29.43 19.67 -7.23
CA ALA A 170 -29.63 21.12 -7.36
C ALA A 170 -31.10 21.54 -7.26
N GLU A 171 -32.00 20.73 -7.78
CA GLU A 171 -33.45 20.95 -7.77
C GLU A 171 -34.07 20.97 -6.37
N TYR A 172 -33.38 20.46 -5.36
CA TYR A 172 -33.86 20.42 -3.96
C TYR A 172 -33.14 21.40 -3.03
N LEU A 173 -32.17 22.18 -3.53
CA LEU A 173 -31.38 23.10 -2.69
C LEU A 173 -32.22 24.21 -2.00
N GLY A 174 -33.39 24.56 -2.57
CA GLY A 174 -34.29 25.56 -2.01
C GLY A 174 -35.34 25.05 -1.01
N LEU A 175 -35.34 23.72 -0.78
CA LEU A 175 -36.34 23.10 0.12
C LEU A 175 -35.93 23.18 1.60
N THR A 176 -36.94 23.22 2.45
CA THR A 176 -36.74 23.10 3.92
C THR A 176 -36.30 21.68 4.29
N GLY A 177 -35.67 21.52 5.46
CA GLY A 177 -35.29 20.20 5.97
C GLY A 177 -36.48 19.23 6.12
N GLU A 178 -37.69 19.75 6.40
CA GLU A 178 -38.92 18.97 6.51
C GLU A 178 -39.33 18.44 5.12
N GLN A 179 -39.34 19.28 4.11
CA GLN A 179 -39.66 18.89 2.73
C GLN A 179 -38.64 17.86 2.18
N ILE A 180 -37.36 18.04 2.47
CA ILE A 180 -36.30 17.08 2.09
C ILE A 180 -36.55 15.73 2.76
N ARG A 181 -36.90 15.71 4.05
CA ARG A 181 -37.23 14.48 4.79
C ARG A 181 -38.43 13.77 4.17
N ASP A 182 -39.51 14.52 3.88
CA ASP A 182 -40.75 13.95 3.34
C ASP A 182 -40.52 13.33 1.95
N LEU A 183 -39.75 13.99 1.09
CA LEU A 183 -39.32 13.43 -0.20
C LEU A 183 -38.48 12.15 -0.03
N SER A 184 -37.56 12.15 0.93
CA SER A 184 -36.76 10.97 1.26
C SER A 184 -37.63 9.80 1.77
N LEU A 185 -38.60 10.07 2.62
CA LEU A 185 -39.56 9.07 3.11
C LEU A 185 -40.46 8.55 2.00
N ALA A 186 -40.80 9.39 1.03
CA ALA A 186 -41.53 9.00 -0.17
C ALA A 186 -40.68 8.21 -1.20
N GLY A 187 -39.41 7.93 -0.88
CA GLY A 187 -38.51 7.16 -1.75
C GLY A 187 -37.92 7.93 -2.93
N VAL A 188 -38.07 9.25 -2.95
CA VAL A 188 -37.49 10.11 -4.00
C VAL A 188 -35.97 10.17 -3.82
N GLU A 189 -35.23 9.90 -4.90
CA GLU A 189 -33.77 10.02 -4.89
C GLU A 189 -33.33 11.49 -4.94
N ILE A 190 -33.23 12.10 -3.76
CA ILE A 190 -32.94 13.54 -3.59
C ILE A 190 -31.43 13.87 -3.60
N THR A 191 -30.55 12.86 -3.57
CA THR A 191 -29.10 13.03 -3.52
C THR A 191 -28.42 12.35 -4.69
N TYR A 192 -27.21 12.81 -5.04
CA TYR A 192 -26.27 12.13 -5.92
C TYR A 192 -24.98 11.84 -5.19
N GLU A 193 -24.25 10.81 -5.64
CA GLU A 193 -22.97 10.42 -5.05
C GLU A 193 -21.81 11.10 -5.78
N LEU A 194 -20.92 11.70 -5.01
CA LEU A 194 -19.59 12.14 -5.46
C LEU A 194 -18.55 11.20 -4.92
N ARG A 195 -17.55 10.89 -5.73
CA ARG A 195 -16.43 10.01 -5.38
C ARG A 195 -15.12 10.75 -5.56
N PHE A 196 -14.24 10.60 -4.55
CA PHE A 196 -12.90 11.16 -4.52
C PHE A 196 -11.90 10.03 -4.31
N PRO A 197 -10.96 9.78 -5.25
CA PRO A 197 -9.94 8.77 -5.08
C PRO A 197 -8.92 9.28 -4.06
N ARG A 198 -8.96 8.74 -2.84
CA ARG A 198 -8.10 9.19 -1.74
C ARG A 198 -6.73 8.55 -1.76
N LEU A 199 -6.69 7.24 -1.98
CA LEU A 199 -5.46 6.48 -1.96
C LEU A 199 -5.48 5.42 -3.06
N ALA A 200 -4.42 5.39 -3.87
CA ALA A 200 -4.15 4.31 -4.81
C ALA A 200 -2.93 3.52 -4.34
N PHE A 201 -3.04 2.20 -4.35
CA PHE A 201 -1.94 1.26 -4.14
C PHE A 201 -1.79 0.40 -5.39
N LEU A 202 -0.67 0.56 -6.08
CA LEU A 202 -0.42 -0.16 -7.33
C LEU A 202 0.02 -1.61 -7.08
N GLY A 203 0.81 -1.84 -6.01
CA GLY A 203 1.58 -3.08 -5.86
C GLY A 203 2.69 -3.17 -6.91
N ASP A 204 3.17 -4.38 -7.17
CA ASP A 204 4.17 -4.62 -8.21
C ASP A 204 3.50 -4.71 -9.58
N SER A 205 3.99 -3.90 -10.50
CA SER A 205 3.42 -3.81 -11.84
C SER A 205 4.35 -3.14 -12.84
N SER A 206 4.31 -3.58 -14.07
CA SER A 206 4.83 -2.77 -15.18
C SER A 206 4.06 -1.43 -15.28
N PRO A 207 4.58 -0.43 -16.00
CA PRO A 207 3.92 0.87 -16.19
C PRO A 207 2.50 0.79 -16.75
N ARG A 208 2.19 -0.32 -17.43
CA ARG A 208 0.87 -0.58 -17.98
C ARG A 208 -0.22 -0.60 -16.90
N GLY A 209 0.13 -1.02 -15.66
CA GLY A 209 -0.80 -0.98 -14.53
C GLY A 209 -1.30 0.42 -14.21
N LEU A 210 -0.45 1.43 -14.32
CA LEU A 210 -0.87 2.84 -14.21
C LEU A 210 -1.62 3.32 -15.44
N ASP A 211 -1.13 2.99 -16.64
CA ASP A 211 -1.71 3.50 -17.90
C ASP A 211 -3.15 3.04 -18.12
N GLU A 212 -3.50 1.83 -17.69
CA GLU A 212 -4.87 1.29 -17.77
C GLU A 212 -5.77 1.71 -16.59
N ASN A 213 -5.23 2.37 -15.57
CA ASN A 213 -5.96 2.81 -14.39
C ASN A 213 -5.77 4.32 -14.13
N PRO A 214 -6.34 5.21 -14.97
CA PRO A 214 -6.10 6.65 -14.91
C PRO A 214 -6.49 7.29 -13.56
N ASP A 215 -7.41 6.70 -12.81
CA ASP A 215 -7.79 7.18 -11.48
C ASP A 215 -6.67 7.05 -10.44
N MET A 216 -5.69 6.15 -10.65
CA MET A 216 -4.50 6.08 -9.81
C MET A 216 -3.65 7.35 -9.89
N PHE A 217 -3.56 7.98 -11.08
CA PHE A 217 -2.90 9.27 -11.25
C PHE A 217 -3.64 10.44 -10.60
N ARG A 218 -4.93 10.29 -10.31
CA ARG A 218 -5.82 11.32 -9.75
C ARG A 218 -6.06 11.17 -8.25
N ALA A 219 -5.69 10.03 -7.66
CA ALA A 219 -5.80 9.82 -6.23
C ALA A 219 -4.96 10.85 -5.46
N ASP A 220 -5.44 11.30 -4.29
CA ASP A 220 -4.67 12.24 -3.46
C ASP A 220 -3.28 11.68 -3.16
N VAL A 221 -3.18 10.37 -2.87
CA VAL A 221 -1.92 9.67 -2.64
C VAL A 221 -1.82 8.46 -3.53
N LEU A 222 -0.67 8.30 -4.18
CA LEU A 222 -0.31 7.10 -4.94
C LEU A 222 0.89 6.42 -4.26
N ILE A 223 0.75 5.15 -3.89
CA ILE A 223 1.85 4.28 -3.52
C ILE A 223 2.16 3.40 -4.73
N ALA A 224 3.35 3.54 -5.28
CA ALA A 224 3.77 2.80 -6.47
C ALA A 224 5.23 2.37 -6.38
N GLU A 225 5.56 1.28 -7.05
CA GLU A 225 6.92 0.79 -7.12
C GLU A 225 7.82 1.65 -8.01
N MET A 226 9.12 1.64 -7.75
CA MET A 226 10.19 2.09 -8.63
C MET A 226 11.39 1.15 -8.43
N THR A 227 11.24 -0.09 -8.87
CA THR A 227 12.20 -1.15 -8.56
C THR A 227 13.57 -0.90 -9.19
N HIS A 228 13.62 -0.33 -10.38
CA HIS A 228 14.84 -0.14 -11.14
C HIS A 228 15.21 1.33 -11.35
N LEU A 229 16.51 1.65 -11.19
CA LEU A 229 17.05 3.01 -11.35
C LEU A 229 17.60 3.31 -12.74
N SER A 230 17.66 2.33 -13.65
CA SER A 230 18.19 2.53 -14.99
C SER A 230 17.65 1.50 -15.99
N SER A 231 17.65 1.92 -17.26
CA SER A 231 17.34 1.09 -18.41
C SER A 231 18.58 0.36 -18.94
N GLN A 232 19.31 -0.40 -18.12
CA GLN A 232 20.35 -1.24 -18.71
C GLN A 232 19.65 -2.28 -19.59
N ARG A 233 19.92 -2.20 -20.91
CA ARG A 233 19.26 -3.00 -21.97
C ARG A 233 19.41 -4.52 -21.81
N ASN A 234 20.25 -5.00 -20.92
CA ASN A 234 20.57 -6.41 -20.73
C ASN A 234 19.91 -7.03 -19.49
N GLU A 235 19.06 -6.32 -18.76
CA GLU A 235 18.33 -6.92 -17.65
C GLU A 235 16.98 -7.49 -18.14
N PRO A 236 16.63 -8.73 -17.76
CA PRO A 236 15.35 -9.36 -18.14
C PRO A 236 14.16 -8.80 -17.38
N PHE A 237 14.23 -7.54 -16.89
CA PHE A 237 13.21 -6.93 -16.05
C PHE A 237 11.84 -6.80 -16.74
N GLN A 238 11.80 -6.70 -18.08
CA GLN A 238 10.54 -6.70 -18.84
C GLN A 238 9.74 -7.99 -18.65
N LEU A 239 10.40 -9.09 -18.27
CA LEU A 239 9.76 -10.37 -17.97
C LEU A 239 9.11 -10.39 -16.58
N HIS A 240 9.52 -9.49 -15.67
CA HIS A 240 9.06 -9.51 -14.28
C HIS A 240 7.97 -8.46 -13.97
N GLY A 241 7.69 -7.53 -14.88
CA GLY A 241 6.61 -6.57 -14.72
C GLY A 241 6.86 -5.56 -13.60
N HIS A 242 8.01 -4.86 -13.63
CA HIS A 242 8.35 -3.78 -12.71
C HIS A 242 8.57 -2.44 -13.43
N MET A 243 8.56 -1.34 -12.65
CA MET A 243 8.80 0.01 -13.13
C MET A 243 10.23 0.49 -12.91
N ARG A 244 10.61 1.47 -13.72
CA ARG A 244 11.89 2.19 -13.68
C ARG A 244 11.65 3.67 -13.40
N VAL A 245 12.72 4.38 -13.05
CA VAL A 245 12.67 5.84 -12.92
C VAL A 245 12.23 6.53 -14.22
N GLU A 246 12.65 6.02 -15.40
CA GLU A 246 12.25 6.53 -16.70
C GLU A 246 10.74 6.45 -16.93
N ASP A 247 10.07 5.43 -16.40
CA ASP A 247 8.61 5.26 -16.54
C ASP A 247 7.83 6.38 -15.82
N TYR A 248 8.41 6.94 -14.75
CA TYR A 248 7.88 8.14 -14.08
C TYR A 248 8.14 9.40 -14.88
N VAL A 249 9.31 9.54 -15.50
CA VAL A 249 9.64 10.67 -16.38
C VAL A 249 8.67 10.72 -17.56
N GLU A 250 8.44 9.58 -18.21
CA GLU A 250 7.53 9.47 -19.37
C GLU A 250 6.06 9.82 -19.04
N ARG A 251 5.66 9.62 -17.78
CA ARG A 251 4.29 9.83 -17.29
C ARG A 251 4.14 11.09 -16.45
N ARG A 252 5.16 11.92 -16.41
CA ARG A 252 5.25 13.08 -15.54
C ARG A 252 3.96 13.94 -15.55
N ASP A 253 3.45 14.25 -16.73
CA ASP A 253 2.30 15.13 -16.90
C ASP A 253 0.96 14.47 -16.55
N LYS A 254 0.94 13.15 -16.35
CA LYS A 254 -0.26 12.43 -15.94
C LYS A 254 -0.48 12.49 -14.42
N PHE A 255 0.59 12.63 -13.62
CA PHE A 255 0.49 12.64 -12.17
C PHE A 255 -0.18 13.90 -11.62
N GLN A 256 -1.37 13.76 -11.09
CA GLN A 256 -2.15 14.81 -10.42
C GLN A 256 -2.16 14.64 -8.90
N ASN A 257 -1.51 13.59 -8.39
CA ASN A 257 -1.47 13.23 -6.98
C ASN A 257 -0.85 14.36 -6.14
N GLN A 258 -1.36 14.57 -4.93
CA GLN A 258 -0.75 15.48 -3.94
C GLN A 258 0.55 14.88 -3.38
N LYS A 259 0.61 13.54 -3.26
CA LYS A 259 1.79 12.79 -2.86
C LYS A 259 1.93 11.52 -3.71
N ILE A 260 3.17 11.22 -4.08
CA ILE A 260 3.54 9.98 -4.76
C ILE A 260 4.62 9.32 -3.90
N ILE A 261 4.34 8.16 -3.36
CA ILE A 261 5.27 7.38 -2.55
C ILE A 261 5.90 6.34 -3.46
N ALA A 262 7.12 6.63 -3.94
CA ALA A 262 7.91 5.68 -4.69
C ALA A 262 8.66 4.75 -3.74
N SER A 263 8.52 3.46 -3.94
CA SER A 263 9.03 2.43 -3.04
C SER A 263 9.42 1.17 -3.80
N HIS A 264 9.68 0.07 -3.11
CA HIS A 264 10.04 -1.22 -3.70
C HIS A 264 11.35 -1.17 -4.52
N PHE A 265 12.25 -0.25 -4.19
CA PHE A 265 13.56 -0.19 -4.84
C PHE A 265 14.32 -1.49 -4.65
N SER A 266 15.02 -1.95 -5.69
CA SER A 266 15.85 -3.15 -5.60
C SER A 266 16.90 -3.03 -4.48
N ALA A 267 17.06 -4.10 -3.70
CA ALA A 267 18.07 -4.19 -2.63
C ALA A 267 19.52 -4.03 -3.12
N ARG A 268 19.75 -4.07 -4.43
CA ARG A 268 21.04 -3.79 -5.06
C ARG A 268 21.52 -2.35 -4.89
N TYR A 269 20.60 -1.42 -4.69
CA TYR A 269 20.92 0.01 -4.59
C TYR A 269 20.97 0.46 -3.13
N THR A 270 21.92 1.31 -2.80
CA THR A 270 21.94 2.02 -1.53
C THR A 270 20.91 3.16 -1.54
N GLN A 271 20.51 3.64 -0.37
CA GLN A 271 19.60 4.81 -0.24
C GLN A 271 20.16 6.06 -0.94
N ARG A 272 21.49 6.23 -0.90
CA ARG A 272 22.17 7.34 -1.58
C ARG A 272 22.05 7.22 -3.10
N GLU A 273 22.34 6.05 -3.65
CA GLU A 273 22.21 5.80 -5.12
C GLU A 273 20.79 6.03 -5.60
N ILE A 274 19.78 5.60 -4.81
CA ILE A 274 18.38 5.86 -5.13
C ILE A 274 18.13 7.36 -5.20
N ALA A 275 18.48 8.09 -4.13
CA ALA A 275 18.24 9.52 -4.05
C ALA A 275 18.97 10.30 -5.16
N ASP A 276 20.24 9.98 -5.40
CA ASP A 276 21.06 10.65 -6.40
C ASP A 276 20.50 10.39 -7.82
N ARG A 277 20.15 9.13 -8.13
CA ARG A 277 19.66 8.76 -9.46
C ARG A 277 18.26 9.31 -9.74
N VAL A 278 17.36 9.27 -8.76
CA VAL A 278 16.03 9.84 -8.92
C VAL A 278 16.12 11.36 -9.11
N ARG A 279 16.94 12.06 -8.33
CA ARG A 279 17.14 13.52 -8.52
C ARG A 279 17.80 13.87 -9.85
N GLU A 280 18.69 13.04 -10.37
CA GLU A 280 19.26 13.24 -11.70
C GLU A 280 18.19 13.21 -12.80
N LYS A 281 17.21 12.30 -12.70
CA LYS A 281 16.16 12.10 -13.70
C LYS A 281 14.92 12.94 -13.47
N ILE A 282 14.60 13.21 -12.21
CA ILE A 282 13.42 13.98 -11.77
C ILE A 282 13.89 15.04 -10.78
N PRO A 283 14.64 16.07 -11.25
CA PRO A 283 15.32 17.03 -10.35
C PRO A 283 14.37 17.83 -9.46
N ASP A 284 13.17 18.10 -9.91
CA ASP A 284 12.12 18.80 -9.16
C ASP A 284 11.27 17.85 -8.30
N MET A 285 11.55 16.54 -8.30
CA MET A 285 10.78 15.53 -7.56
C MET A 285 9.26 15.62 -7.81
N LEU A 286 8.86 15.85 -9.07
CA LEU A 286 7.48 16.10 -9.47
C LEU A 286 6.85 17.23 -8.66
N ASP A 287 7.46 18.40 -8.70
CA ASP A 287 7.08 19.59 -7.92
C ASP A 287 7.08 19.34 -6.39
N GLY A 288 8.03 18.53 -5.91
CA GLY A 288 8.16 18.16 -4.49
C GLY A 288 7.09 17.16 -3.99
N ARG A 289 6.30 16.58 -4.89
CA ARG A 289 5.25 15.59 -4.54
C ARG A 289 5.78 14.16 -4.43
N LEU A 290 6.93 13.85 -5.04
CA LEU A 290 7.56 12.52 -5.03
C LEU A 290 8.35 12.31 -3.73
N VAL A 291 7.98 11.28 -2.98
CA VAL A 291 8.64 10.84 -1.74
C VAL A 291 9.27 9.47 -1.97
N LEU A 292 10.54 9.31 -1.64
CA LEU A 292 11.27 8.04 -1.74
C LEU A 292 11.25 7.32 -0.38
N VAL A 293 10.83 6.04 -0.37
CA VAL A 293 10.70 5.23 0.86
C VAL A 293 11.40 3.88 0.71
#